data_7c90cfca92370282596bb0b040d33fc3
#
_entry.id   7c90cfca92370282596bb0b040d33fc3
#
_cell.length_a   1.000
_cell.length_b   1.000
_cell.length_c   1.000
_cell.angle_alpha   90.00
_cell.angle_beta   90.00
_cell.angle_gamma   90.00
#
_symmetry.space_group_name_H-M   'P 1'
#
loop_
_entity.id
_entity.type
_entity.pdbx_description
1 polymer ?
#
loop_
_entity_poly.entity_id
_entity_poly.type
_entity_poly.pdbx_seq_one_letter_code
_entity_poly.pdbx_strand_id
1 'polypeptide(L)'
;MLKLTHRRDLLVEPACHPRGQGHLSAASGLVQVGARCYVVADDEHHIGALDPDGNDPVQLLRVLEGDLPADKKARKAAKADLETLVALRPTRAWPAGALFAIGSGSRPNRRRGVVLPLAGDGGIVVAARRVVDLAPLYALLSSELATLNIEGAVVAGDDFVLLHRGNGVGGVNACIAYDAAQLLAWLAGDGAGRAPEPRSITPHALGAIAGVALAFTDATALPGGGWMFSAVAEASDDTYADGASSGSVIGFVRADGVLGRMHVVADAPKIEGLSATVADGCLCLLAVTDADDPDLPSQLLSAELQFGAELTGFG
;
A
#
# COMPACT_ATOMS: atom_id res chain seq x y z
N MET A 1 -19.65 9.62 8.56
CA MET A 1 -18.92 9.43 7.29
C MET A 1 -17.72 10.37 7.28
N LEU A 2 -16.59 9.90 6.82
CA LEU A 2 -15.38 10.69 6.62
C LEU A 2 -15.40 11.31 5.22
N LYS A 3 -15.27 12.64 5.14
CA LYS A 3 -15.20 13.35 3.86
C LYS A 3 -13.74 13.62 3.51
N LEU A 4 -13.32 13.18 2.32
CA LEU A 4 -12.03 13.51 1.73
C LEU A 4 -12.21 14.63 0.69
N THR A 5 -11.20 15.48 0.57
CA THR A 5 -11.16 16.60 -0.38
C THR A 5 -10.17 16.25 -1.49
N HIS A 6 -10.60 16.38 -2.73
CA HIS A 6 -9.72 16.24 -3.89
C HIS A 6 -8.61 17.30 -3.86
N ARG A 7 -7.37 16.84 -3.98
CA ARG A 7 -6.17 17.71 -4.06
C ARG A 7 -5.73 17.89 -5.49
N ARG A 8 -5.48 16.77 -6.17
CA ARG A 8 -5.03 16.74 -7.56
C ARG A 8 -5.22 15.37 -8.20
N ASP A 9 -5.21 15.33 -9.53
CA ASP A 9 -5.04 14.12 -10.30
C ASP A 9 -3.54 13.76 -10.41
N LEU A 10 -3.22 12.47 -10.50
CA LEU A 10 -1.85 12.00 -10.64
C LEU A 10 -1.40 12.04 -12.11
N LEU A 11 -1.25 13.24 -12.63
CA LEU A 11 -0.84 13.48 -14.02
C LEU A 11 0.66 13.26 -14.19
N VAL A 12 1.05 12.68 -15.32
CA VAL A 12 2.43 12.40 -15.74
C VAL A 12 2.70 13.11 -17.07
N GLU A 13 3.93 13.59 -17.27
CA GLU A 13 4.33 14.05 -18.60
C GLU A 13 4.35 12.86 -19.58
N PRO A 14 3.52 12.85 -20.64
CA PRO A 14 3.40 11.68 -21.53
C PRO A 14 4.72 11.19 -22.13
N ALA A 15 5.63 12.12 -22.41
CA ALA A 15 6.97 11.80 -22.93
C ALA A 15 7.86 11.05 -21.90
N CYS A 16 7.53 11.15 -20.60
CA CYS A 16 8.23 10.46 -19.52
C CYS A 16 7.58 9.13 -19.14
N HIS A 17 6.37 8.83 -19.66
CA HIS A 17 5.69 7.57 -19.38
C HIS A 17 6.05 6.50 -20.42
N PRO A 18 6.42 5.26 -20.02
CA PRO A 18 6.87 4.20 -20.95
C PRO A 18 5.86 3.86 -22.03
N ARG A 19 4.56 4.01 -21.74
CA ARG A 19 3.46 3.76 -22.67
C ARG A 19 2.84 5.03 -23.25
N GLY A 20 3.43 6.21 -22.95
CA GLY A 20 2.90 7.51 -23.43
C GLY A 20 1.60 7.97 -22.77
N GLN A 21 1.24 7.40 -21.62
CA GLN A 21 0.06 7.83 -20.85
C GLN A 21 0.31 9.17 -20.15
N GLY A 22 -0.74 10.00 -20.03
CA GLY A 22 -0.66 11.29 -19.35
C GLY A 22 -0.94 11.24 -17.84
N HIS A 23 -1.10 10.05 -17.24
CA HIS A 23 -1.45 9.88 -15.83
C HIS A 23 -1.10 8.48 -15.32
N LEU A 24 -1.11 8.32 -14.00
CA LEU A 24 -1.21 7.02 -13.33
C LEU A 24 -2.69 6.67 -13.14
N SER A 25 -3.08 5.42 -13.42
CA SER A 25 -4.48 4.97 -13.38
C SER A 25 -4.78 3.92 -12.31
N ALA A 26 -3.75 3.31 -11.71
CA ALA A 26 -3.88 2.16 -10.80
C ALA A 26 -3.02 2.35 -9.54
N ALA A 27 -3.18 3.50 -8.87
CA ALA A 27 -2.43 3.79 -7.65
C ALA A 27 -2.90 2.90 -6.51
N SER A 28 -1.97 2.10 -5.92
CA SER A 28 -2.28 1.05 -4.95
C SER A 28 -1.64 1.23 -3.58
N GLY A 29 -0.61 2.04 -3.43
CA GLY A 29 0.01 2.30 -2.13
C GLY A 29 0.64 3.68 -2.07
N LEU A 30 0.61 4.32 -0.90
CA LEU A 30 1.04 5.71 -0.70
C LEU A 30 1.89 5.86 0.55
N VAL A 31 3.05 6.50 0.42
CA VAL A 31 3.88 6.91 1.57
C VAL A 31 4.31 8.36 1.43
N GLN A 32 4.13 9.15 2.48
CA GLN A 32 4.71 10.49 2.60
C GLN A 32 6.02 10.43 3.38
N VAL A 33 7.07 11.04 2.82
CA VAL A 33 8.39 11.23 3.47
C VAL A 33 8.74 12.72 3.42
N GLY A 34 8.64 13.38 4.55
CA GLY A 34 8.81 14.83 4.61
C GLY A 34 7.77 15.55 3.72
N ALA A 35 8.24 16.38 2.79
CA ALA A 35 7.39 17.10 1.84
C ALA A 35 7.08 16.31 0.55
N ARG A 36 7.53 15.05 0.44
CA ARG A 36 7.35 14.25 -0.79
C ARG A 36 6.38 13.11 -0.54
N CYS A 37 5.55 12.80 -1.53
CA CYS A 37 4.75 11.60 -1.59
C CYS A 37 5.31 10.65 -2.64
N TYR A 38 5.23 9.35 -2.33
CA TYR A 38 5.60 8.25 -3.20
C TYR A 38 4.41 7.32 -3.36
N VAL A 39 4.15 6.91 -4.60
CA VAL A 39 2.99 6.09 -4.97
C VAL A 39 3.48 4.90 -5.78
N VAL A 40 3.07 3.69 -5.42
CA VAL A 40 3.09 2.54 -6.32
C VAL A 40 1.82 2.52 -7.15
N ALA A 41 1.93 2.04 -8.39
CA ALA A 41 0.78 1.68 -9.20
C ALA A 41 0.96 0.23 -9.64
N ASP A 42 -0.06 -0.58 -9.49
CA ASP A 42 0.01 -2.04 -9.65
C ASP A 42 0.43 -2.46 -11.06
N ASP A 43 0.11 -1.65 -12.07
CA ASP A 43 0.39 -1.86 -13.48
C ASP A 43 1.65 -1.13 -13.99
N GLU A 44 2.53 -0.70 -13.06
CA GLU A 44 3.77 0.01 -13.37
C GLU A 44 5.02 -0.70 -12.84
N HIS A 45 6.17 -0.44 -13.49
CA HIS A 45 7.52 -0.75 -13.00
C HIS A 45 8.23 0.50 -12.44
N HIS A 46 7.45 1.51 -12.09
CA HIS A 46 7.92 2.80 -11.60
C HIS A 46 7.24 3.15 -10.27
N ILE A 47 7.93 3.95 -9.46
CA ILE A 47 7.33 4.67 -8.34
C ILE A 47 7.02 6.09 -8.81
N GLY A 48 5.81 6.54 -8.60
CA GLY A 48 5.46 7.95 -8.74
C GLY A 48 5.98 8.76 -7.57
N ALA A 49 6.69 9.86 -7.84
CA ALA A 49 7.13 10.82 -6.83
C ALA A 49 6.50 12.17 -7.10
N LEU A 50 5.90 12.79 -6.08
CA LEU A 50 5.20 14.08 -6.21
C LEU A 50 5.29 14.92 -4.93
N ASP A 51 5.10 16.22 -5.10
CA ASP A 51 4.77 17.13 -4.01
C ASP A 51 3.24 17.11 -3.86
N PRO A 52 2.68 16.76 -2.68
CA PRO A 52 1.23 16.72 -2.47
C PRO A 52 0.56 18.09 -2.57
N ASP A 53 1.29 19.18 -2.33
CA ASP A 53 0.82 20.56 -2.40
C ASP A 53 1.18 21.24 -3.72
N GLY A 54 2.05 20.61 -4.53
CA GLY A 54 2.47 21.11 -5.83
C GLY A 54 1.54 20.72 -6.97
N ASN A 55 1.74 21.36 -8.14
CA ASN A 55 1.02 21.07 -9.39
C ASN A 55 1.90 20.44 -10.46
N ASP A 56 3.18 20.21 -10.19
CA ASP A 56 4.09 19.61 -11.15
C ASP A 56 3.66 18.17 -11.46
N PRO A 57 3.87 17.67 -12.68
CA PRO A 57 3.60 16.28 -13.03
C PRO A 57 4.30 15.31 -12.08
N VAL A 58 3.68 14.15 -11.85
CA VAL A 58 4.28 13.05 -11.10
C VAL A 58 5.54 12.58 -11.82
N GLN A 59 6.66 12.55 -11.12
CA GLN A 59 7.92 12.03 -11.62
C GLN A 59 7.91 10.50 -11.51
N LEU A 60 8.14 9.80 -12.63
CA LEU A 60 8.26 8.34 -12.64
C LEU A 60 9.71 7.91 -12.38
N LEU A 61 9.93 7.16 -11.32
CA LEU A 61 11.22 6.58 -10.93
C LEU A 61 11.21 5.09 -11.26
N ARG A 62 11.98 4.63 -12.25
CA ARG A 62 12.04 3.21 -12.62
C ARG A 62 12.66 2.38 -11.51
N VAL A 63 11.93 1.38 -11.02
CA VAL A 63 12.37 0.50 -9.93
C VAL A 63 12.51 -0.96 -10.35
N LEU A 64 11.82 -1.40 -11.39
CA LEU A 64 11.98 -2.71 -12.02
C LEU A 64 12.42 -2.58 -13.47
N GLU A 65 13.16 -3.57 -13.95
CA GLU A 65 13.64 -3.62 -15.33
C GLU A 65 12.54 -4.08 -16.29
N GLY A 66 12.69 -3.65 -17.55
CA GLY A 66 11.77 -3.97 -18.64
C GLY A 66 10.53 -3.08 -18.66
N ASP A 67 9.90 -3.00 -19.83
CA ASP A 67 8.66 -2.27 -20.03
C ASP A 67 7.47 -3.22 -20.04
N LEU A 68 6.37 -2.75 -19.47
CA LEU A 68 5.11 -3.50 -19.47
C LEU A 68 4.38 -3.30 -20.81
N PRO A 69 3.68 -4.34 -21.33
CA PRO A 69 2.91 -4.25 -22.56
C PRO A 69 1.84 -3.14 -22.52
N ALA A 70 1.59 -2.50 -23.67
CA ALA A 70 0.49 -1.56 -23.81
C ALA A 70 -0.88 -2.27 -23.72
N ASP A 71 -1.00 -3.47 -24.26
CA ASP A 71 -2.22 -4.29 -24.15
C ASP A 71 -2.54 -4.62 -22.68
N LYS A 72 -3.76 -4.27 -22.22
CA LYS A 72 -4.21 -4.43 -20.83
C LYS A 72 -4.09 -5.88 -20.35
N LYS A 73 -4.48 -6.87 -21.18
CA LYS A 73 -4.46 -8.28 -20.80
C LYS A 73 -3.04 -8.81 -20.68
N ALA A 74 -2.18 -8.47 -21.63
CA ALA A 74 -0.77 -8.85 -21.61
C ALA A 74 -0.06 -8.17 -20.42
N ARG A 75 -0.35 -6.90 -20.14
CA ARG A 75 0.17 -6.18 -18.97
C ARG A 75 -0.26 -6.81 -17.66
N LYS A 76 -1.54 -7.15 -17.48
CA LYS A 76 -2.07 -7.85 -16.30
C LYS A 76 -1.39 -9.19 -16.05
N ALA A 77 -0.97 -9.88 -17.13
CA ALA A 77 -0.23 -11.14 -17.02
C ALA A 77 1.26 -10.94 -16.67
N ALA A 78 1.87 -9.84 -17.12
CA ALA A 78 3.32 -9.58 -16.99
C ALA A 78 3.70 -8.75 -15.76
N LYS A 79 2.79 -7.91 -15.24
CA LYS A 79 3.07 -6.95 -14.16
C LYS A 79 3.59 -7.63 -12.91
N ALA A 80 4.47 -6.92 -12.19
CA ALA A 80 4.97 -7.34 -10.87
C ALA A 80 3.92 -7.18 -9.77
N ASP A 81 2.84 -6.44 -10.07
CA ASP A 81 1.70 -6.23 -9.18
C ASP A 81 2.14 -5.64 -7.83
N LEU A 82 2.86 -4.50 -7.90
CA LEU A 82 3.30 -3.78 -6.70
C LEU A 82 2.09 -3.08 -6.09
N GLU A 83 1.50 -3.70 -5.07
CA GLU A 83 0.26 -3.23 -4.45
C GLU A 83 0.53 -2.40 -3.19
N THR A 84 1.70 -2.57 -2.57
CA THR A 84 2.00 -2.03 -1.25
C THR A 84 3.25 -1.18 -1.29
N LEU A 85 3.23 -0.04 -0.60
CA LEU A 85 4.41 0.75 -0.32
C LEU A 85 4.49 1.06 1.17
N VAL A 86 5.59 0.69 1.82
CA VAL A 86 5.76 0.91 3.27
C VAL A 86 7.09 1.60 3.57
N ALA A 87 7.08 2.52 4.54
CA ALA A 87 8.29 3.15 5.05
C ALA A 87 9.00 2.23 6.06
N LEU A 88 10.28 1.94 5.79
CA LEU A 88 11.17 1.21 6.68
C LEU A 88 11.97 2.20 7.53
N ARG A 89 12.04 1.94 8.84
CA ARG A 89 12.82 2.75 9.77
C ARG A 89 14.31 2.73 9.44
N PRO A 90 15.08 3.75 9.85
CA PRO A 90 16.52 3.78 9.71
C PRO A 90 17.19 2.54 10.32
N THR A 91 18.17 2.00 9.61
CA THR A 91 19.01 0.87 10.03
C THR A 91 20.47 1.15 9.63
N ARG A 92 21.39 0.26 9.99
CA ARG A 92 22.77 0.36 9.51
C ARG A 92 22.85 0.24 7.98
N ALA A 93 21.96 -0.54 7.36
CA ALA A 93 21.94 -0.71 5.91
C ALA A 93 21.34 0.50 5.18
N TRP A 94 20.39 1.17 5.82
CA TRP A 94 19.68 2.36 5.30
C TRP A 94 19.62 3.44 6.38
N PRO A 95 20.67 4.28 6.53
CA PRO A 95 20.74 5.24 7.64
C PRO A 95 19.65 6.31 7.65
N ALA A 96 19.08 6.66 6.49
CA ALA A 96 17.96 7.56 6.36
C ALA A 96 16.61 6.81 6.21
N GLY A 97 16.60 5.49 6.41
CA GLY A 97 15.44 4.64 6.13
C GLY A 97 15.36 4.21 4.67
N ALA A 98 14.31 3.51 4.33
CA ALA A 98 14.02 3.07 2.96
C ALA A 98 12.50 3.02 2.74
N LEU A 99 12.06 2.95 1.49
CA LEU A 99 10.73 2.49 1.14
C LEU A 99 10.83 1.02 0.68
N PHE A 100 9.78 0.26 0.92
CA PHE A 100 9.69 -1.11 0.44
C PHE A 100 8.39 -1.27 -0.34
N ALA A 101 8.52 -1.46 -1.66
CA ALA A 101 7.42 -1.81 -2.53
C ALA A 101 7.27 -3.33 -2.59
N ILE A 102 6.04 -3.84 -2.47
CA ILE A 102 5.76 -5.26 -2.27
C ILE A 102 4.74 -5.71 -3.32
N GLY A 103 5.04 -6.80 -4.04
CA GLY A 103 4.09 -7.42 -4.95
C GLY A 103 3.07 -8.28 -4.21
N SER A 104 1.86 -8.39 -4.75
CA SER A 104 0.72 -9.07 -4.11
C SER A 104 0.95 -10.54 -3.72
N GLY A 105 1.89 -11.24 -4.37
CA GLY A 105 2.14 -12.66 -4.15
C GLY A 105 1.15 -13.60 -4.83
N SER A 106 0.07 -13.08 -5.42
CA SER A 106 -1.03 -13.83 -6.01
C SER A 106 -0.63 -14.76 -7.17
N ARG A 107 0.55 -14.50 -7.79
CA ARG A 107 1.14 -15.29 -8.87
C ARG A 107 2.67 -15.35 -8.72
N PRO A 108 3.37 -16.32 -9.36
CA PRO A 108 4.82 -16.42 -9.25
C PRO A 108 5.59 -15.14 -9.66
N ASN A 109 5.17 -14.44 -10.72
CA ASN A 109 5.80 -13.19 -11.16
C ASN A 109 5.52 -12.00 -10.23
N ARG A 110 4.56 -12.13 -9.29
CA ARG A 110 4.15 -11.11 -8.31
C ARG A 110 4.78 -11.32 -6.93
N ARG A 111 5.77 -12.21 -6.83
CA ARG A 111 6.51 -12.52 -5.60
C ARG A 111 7.84 -11.77 -5.54
N ARG A 112 7.79 -10.47 -5.87
CA ARG A 112 8.95 -9.58 -5.86
C ARG A 112 8.67 -8.39 -4.96
N GLY A 113 9.71 -7.93 -4.28
CA GLY A 113 9.72 -6.65 -3.60
C GLY A 113 10.88 -5.79 -4.07
N VAL A 114 10.81 -4.49 -3.84
CA VAL A 114 11.90 -3.55 -4.15
C VAL A 114 12.16 -2.69 -2.93
N VAL A 115 13.36 -2.81 -2.37
CA VAL A 115 13.85 -1.91 -1.32
C VAL A 115 14.47 -0.68 -1.98
N LEU A 116 14.04 0.49 -1.56
CA LEU A 116 14.37 1.79 -2.12
C LEU A 116 15.00 2.66 -1.01
N PRO A 117 16.34 2.66 -0.84
CA PRO A 117 16.99 3.48 0.17
C PRO A 117 16.69 4.96 -0.01
N LEU A 118 16.52 5.67 1.10
CA LEU A 118 16.29 7.10 1.13
C LEU A 118 17.60 7.86 1.36
N ALA A 119 17.71 9.03 0.75
CA ALA A 119 18.70 10.03 1.08
C ALA A 119 18.25 10.86 2.30
N GLY A 120 19.15 11.65 2.88
CA GLY A 120 18.85 12.47 4.05
C GLY A 120 17.78 13.58 3.82
N ASP A 121 17.50 13.91 2.57
CA ASP A 121 16.43 14.85 2.15
C ASP A 121 15.09 14.12 1.87
N GLY A 122 15.02 12.82 2.12
CA GLY A 122 13.84 11.99 1.86
C GLY A 122 13.69 11.52 0.41
N GLY A 123 14.63 11.87 -0.49
CA GLY A 123 14.62 11.41 -1.88
C GLY A 123 15.00 9.92 -2.01
N ILE A 124 14.37 9.19 -2.94
CA ILE A 124 14.75 7.80 -3.26
C ILE A 124 16.09 7.79 -3.99
N VAL A 125 17.05 6.99 -3.50
CA VAL A 125 18.32 6.73 -4.18
C VAL A 125 18.15 5.57 -5.16
N VAL A 126 17.58 5.84 -6.34
CA VAL A 126 17.18 4.81 -7.34
C VAL A 126 18.35 3.89 -7.71
N ALA A 127 19.58 4.43 -7.79
CA ALA A 127 20.78 3.64 -8.11
C ALA A 127 21.12 2.58 -7.04
N ALA A 128 20.62 2.76 -5.81
CA ALA A 128 20.81 1.83 -4.70
C ALA A 128 19.60 0.90 -4.48
N ARG A 129 18.61 0.93 -5.38
CA ARG A 129 17.46 0.04 -5.30
C ARG A 129 17.87 -1.42 -5.35
N ARG A 130 17.12 -2.25 -4.65
CA ARG A 130 17.35 -3.70 -4.64
C ARG A 130 16.05 -4.46 -4.80
N VAL A 131 16.03 -5.35 -5.79
CA VAL A 131 14.92 -6.29 -5.97
C VAL A 131 15.14 -7.47 -5.03
N VAL A 132 14.11 -7.85 -4.29
CA VAL A 132 14.09 -8.96 -3.34
C VAL A 132 13.12 -10.02 -3.84
N ASP A 133 13.55 -11.29 -3.84
CA ASP A 133 12.66 -12.41 -4.06
C ASP A 133 11.85 -12.69 -2.78
N LEU A 134 10.54 -12.52 -2.84
CA LEU A 134 9.62 -12.77 -1.73
C LEU A 134 9.05 -14.19 -1.74
N ALA A 135 9.38 -15.03 -2.72
CA ALA A 135 8.89 -16.39 -2.79
C ALA A 135 9.20 -17.20 -1.51
N PRO A 136 10.39 -17.09 -0.86
CA PRO A 136 10.65 -17.78 0.40
C PRO A 136 9.75 -17.30 1.56
N LEU A 137 9.45 -15.99 1.63
CA LEU A 137 8.56 -15.42 2.64
C LEU A 137 7.11 -15.89 2.41
N TYR A 138 6.65 -15.84 1.17
CA TYR A 138 5.29 -16.19 0.79
C TYR A 138 5.01 -17.70 0.85
N ALA A 139 6.04 -18.53 0.67
CA ALA A 139 5.90 -19.99 0.83
C ALA A 139 5.49 -20.39 2.25
N LEU A 140 5.91 -19.64 3.27
CA LEU A 140 5.54 -19.88 4.66
C LEU A 140 4.07 -19.58 4.96
N LEU A 141 3.43 -18.74 4.14
CA LEU A 141 2.04 -18.32 4.29
C LEU A 141 1.06 -19.23 3.55
N SER A 142 1.55 -20.01 2.58
CA SER A 142 0.70 -20.83 1.68
C SER A 142 -0.02 -22.00 2.37
N SER A 143 0.41 -22.39 3.58
CA SER A 143 -0.28 -23.39 4.39
C SER A 143 -1.53 -22.85 5.10
N GLU A 144 -1.54 -21.54 5.40
CA GLU A 144 -2.59 -20.86 6.16
C GLU A 144 -3.54 -20.07 5.26
N LEU A 145 -3.03 -19.56 4.13
CA LEU A 145 -3.76 -18.72 3.19
C LEU A 145 -3.79 -19.38 1.82
N ALA A 146 -4.96 -19.92 1.45
CA ALA A 146 -5.13 -20.70 0.19
C ALA A 146 -4.80 -19.87 -1.06
N THR A 147 -5.09 -18.57 -1.05
CA THR A 147 -4.76 -17.63 -2.13
C THR A 147 -4.11 -16.41 -1.48
N LEU A 148 -2.84 -16.17 -1.74
CA LEU A 148 -2.16 -15.00 -1.20
C LEU A 148 -2.49 -13.77 -2.03
N ASN A 149 -2.83 -12.67 -1.37
CA ASN A 149 -3.02 -11.35 -1.96
C ASN A 149 -2.65 -10.27 -0.95
N ILE A 150 -1.41 -9.78 -1.00
CA ILE A 150 -0.90 -8.74 -0.10
C ILE A 150 -1.18 -7.39 -0.73
N GLU A 151 -1.96 -6.56 -0.04
CA GLU A 151 -2.42 -5.26 -0.53
C GLU A 151 -1.94 -4.10 0.35
N GLY A 152 -1.43 -4.37 1.56
CA GLY A 152 -0.93 -3.34 2.44
C GLY A 152 0.16 -3.84 3.37
N ALA A 153 0.92 -2.90 3.93
CA ALA A 153 1.88 -3.19 4.99
C ALA A 153 2.12 -1.98 5.89
N VAL A 154 2.49 -2.25 7.13
CA VAL A 154 2.85 -1.20 8.09
C VAL A 154 3.95 -1.67 9.03
N VAL A 155 4.82 -0.74 9.44
CA VAL A 155 5.76 -0.94 10.54
C VAL A 155 5.21 -0.20 11.76
N ALA A 156 4.66 -0.94 12.72
CA ALA A 156 4.04 -0.41 13.91
C ALA A 156 4.71 -0.97 15.18
N GLY A 157 5.34 -0.12 15.97
CA GLY A 157 6.13 -0.58 17.11
C GLY A 157 7.25 -1.55 16.69
N ASP A 158 7.25 -2.75 17.26
CA ASP A 158 8.21 -3.82 16.95
C ASP A 158 7.70 -4.82 15.92
N ASP A 159 6.52 -4.56 15.34
CA ASP A 159 5.93 -5.42 14.33
C ASP A 159 6.02 -4.82 12.93
N PHE A 160 6.30 -5.68 11.97
CA PHE A 160 6.03 -5.46 10.54
C PHE A 160 4.81 -6.28 10.18
N VAL A 161 3.72 -5.61 9.81
CA VAL A 161 2.45 -6.25 9.51
C VAL A 161 2.18 -6.19 8.03
N LEU A 162 1.93 -7.34 7.40
CA LEU A 162 1.36 -7.43 6.06
C LEU A 162 -0.16 -7.57 6.16
N LEU A 163 -0.89 -6.88 5.29
CA LEU A 163 -2.33 -7.01 5.17
C LEU A 163 -2.66 -7.92 3.99
N HIS A 164 -3.27 -9.06 4.30
CA HIS A 164 -3.81 -9.97 3.30
C HIS A 164 -5.25 -9.60 3.00
N ARG A 165 -5.54 -9.32 1.74
CA ARG A 165 -6.87 -9.02 1.21
C ARG A 165 -7.64 -10.32 0.99
N GLY A 166 -8.73 -10.49 1.72
CA GLY A 166 -9.65 -11.61 1.57
C GLY A 166 -10.72 -11.32 0.54
N ASN A 167 -10.38 -11.34 -0.75
CA ASN A 167 -11.35 -11.21 -1.83
C ASN A 167 -11.73 -12.60 -2.41
N GLY A 168 -12.84 -12.65 -3.13
CA GLY A 168 -13.42 -13.89 -3.64
C GLY A 168 -14.27 -14.66 -2.62
N VAL A 169 -14.90 -15.73 -3.09
CA VAL A 169 -15.82 -16.56 -2.28
C VAL A 169 -15.07 -17.25 -1.13
N GLY A 170 -15.41 -16.89 0.11
CA GLY A 170 -14.78 -17.44 1.32
C GLY A 170 -13.42 -16.82 1.65
N GLY A 171 -13.01 -15.75 0.98
CA GLY A 171 -11.78 -15.02 1.29
C GLY A 171 -11.80 -14.44 2.70
N VAL A 172 -10.67 -14.50 3.39
CA VAL A 172 -10.51 -14.02 4.78
C VAL A 172 -9.44 -12.94 4.80
N ASN A 173 -9.81 -11.73 5.23
CA ASN A 173 -8.81 -10.71 5.53
C ASN A 173 -7.94 -11.16 6.71
N ALA A 174 -6.64 -10.93 6.64
CA ALA A 174 -5.74 -11.27 7.74
C ALA A 174 -4.62 -10.24 7.90
N CYS A 175 -4.23 -10.00 9.15
CA CYS A 175 -2.98 -9.34 9.50
C CYS A 175 -1.92 -10.40 9.77
N ILE A 176 -0.77 -10.28 9.10
CA ILE A 176 0.36 -11.20 9.21
C ILE A 176 1.50 -10.42 9.86
N ALA A 177 1.76 -10.67 11.15
CA ALA A 177 2.75 -9.93 11.91
C ALA A 177 4.10 -10.67 11.93
N TYR A 178 5.17 -9.93 11.67
CA TYR A 178 6.56 -10.37 11.79
C TYR A 178 7.30 -9.53 12.82
N ASP A 179 8.38 -10.08 13.38
CA ASP A 179 9.38 -9.27 14.07
C ASP A 179 10.01 -8.29 13.07
N ALA A 180 9.81 -6.99 13.29
CA ALA A 180 10.28 -5.96 12.37
C ALA A 180 11.81 -5.98 12.25
N ALA A 181 12.56 -6.19 13.34
CA ALA A 181 14.01 -6.23 13.30
C ALA A 181 14.53 -7.42 12.50
N GLN A 182 13.92 -8.60 12.65
CA GLN A 182 14.28 -9.80 11.88
C GLN A 182 13.97 -9.63 10.40
N LEU A 183 12.78 -9.10 10.07
CA LEU A 183 12.41 -8.88 8.67
C LEU A 183 13.30 -7.83 8.00
N LEU A 184 13.58 -6.71 8.67
CA LEU A 184 14.48 -5.69 8.15
C LEU A 184 15.91 -6.23 7.97
N ALA A 185 16.40 -7.07 8.88
CA ALA A 185 17.71 -7.71 8.75
C ALA A 185 17.74 -8.67 7.56
N TRP A 186 16.69 -9.45 7.34
CA TRP A 186 16.55 -10.31 6.17
C TRP A 186 16.51 -9.52 4.86
N LEU A 187 15.72 -8.44 4.82
CA LEU A 187 15.71 -7.52 3.67
C LEU A 187 17.06 -6.87 3.43
N ALA A 188 17.80 -6.50 4.49
CA ALA A 188 19.16 -5.94 4.39
C ALA A 188 20.16 -6.94 3.83
N GLY A 189 19.95 -8.23 4.01
CA GLY A 189 20.72 -9.34 3.42
C GLY A 189 20.21 -9.77 2.04
N ASP A 190 19.51 -8.92 1.29
CA ASP A 190 18.94 -9.18 -0.05
C ASP A 190 17.91 -10.32 -0.09
N GLY A 191 17.24 -10.60 1.03
CA GLY A 191 16.36 -11.76 1.14
C GLY A 191 17.09 -13.10 1.14
N ALA A 192 18.44 -13.07 1.26
CA ALA A 192 19.24 -14.28 1.37
C ALA A 192 19.03 -14.97 2.72
N GLY A 193 19.23 -16.28 2.73
CA GLY A 193 19.02 -17.09 3.93
C GLY A 193 17.55 -17.46 4.17
N ARG A 194 17.29 -17.99 5.37
CA ARG A 194 15.93 -18.39 5.75
C ARG A 194 15.05 -17.16 5.96
N ALA A 195 13.91 -17.10 5.28
CA ALA A 195 12.92 -16.06 5.50
C ALA A 195 12.39 -16.12 6.96
N PRO A 196 12.11 -14.98 7.59
CA PRO A 196 11.53 -14.95 8.92
C PRO A 196 10.13 -15.59 8.92
N GLU A 197 9.82 -16.31 9.98
CA GLU A 197 8.47 -16.85 10.20
C GLU A 197 7.56 -15.77 10.76
N PRO A 198 6.26 -15.75 10.41
CA PRO A 198 5.32 -14.84 11.02
C PRO A 198 5.16 -15.16 12.51
N ARG A 199 5.04 -14.12 13.34
CA ARG A 199 4.68 -14.26 14.76
C ARG A 199 3.23 -14.67 14.94
N SER A 200 2.36 -14.16 14.07
CA SER A 200 0.93 -14.46 14.05
C SER A 200 0.32 -14.21 12.69
N ILE A 201 -0.75 -14.94 12.40
CA ILE A 201 -1.68 -14.69 11.28
C ILE A 201 -3.06 -14.56 11.93
N THR A 202 -3.59 -13.34 11.96
CA THR A 202 -4.84 -13.02 12.65
C THR A 202 -5.92 -12.66 11.63
N PRO A 203 -6.99 -13.47 11.50
CA PRO A 203 -8.10 -13.17 10.61
C PRO A 203 -8.94 -12.00 11.15
N HIS A 204 -9.47 -11.19 10.24
CA HIS A 204 -10.32 -10.03 10.56
C HIS A 204 -11.61 -10.03 9.75
N ALA A 205 -12.74 -9.85 10.42
CA ALA A 205 -14.03 -9.56 9.80
C ALA A 205 -14.24 -8.05 9.80
N LEU A 206 -14.08 -7.41 8.66
CA LEU A 206 -14.20 -5.94 8.53
C LEU A 206 -15.65 -5.47 8.30
N GLY A 207 -16.61 -6.40 8.18
CA GLY A 207 -17.99 -6.06 7.84
C GLY A 207 -18.21 -5.87 6.33
N ALA A 208 -19.24 -5.10 5.97
CA ALA A 208 -19.66 -4.93 4.58
C ALA A 208 -20.27 -3.55 4.34
N ILE A 209 -20.22 -3.06 3.09
CA ILE A 209 -21.01 -1.92 2.59
C ILE A 209 -21.98 -2.46 1.55
N ALA A 210 -23.25 -2.12 1.68
CA ALA A 210 -24.32 -2.55 0.76
C ALA A 210 -24.36 -4.08 0.51
N GLY A 211 -23.95 -4.89 1.52
CA GLY A 211 -23.89 -6.34 1.40
C GLY A 211 -22.60 -6.90 0.77
N VAL A 212 -21.68 -6.04 0.31
CA VAL A 212 -20.38 -6.43 -0.23
C VAL A 212 -19.33 -6.37 0.88
N ALA A 213 -18.61 -7.47 1.08
CA ALA A 213 -17.62 -7.58 2.14
C ALA A 213 -16.46 -6.59 1.93
N LEU A 214 -15.99 -5.99 3.02
CA LEU A 214 -14.81 -5.13 3.02
C LEU A 214 -13.54 -5.98 2.99
N ALA A 215 -12.57 -5.56 2.18
CA ALA A 215 -11.26 -6.16 2.09
C ALA A 215 -10.16 -5.10 2.21
N PHE A 216 -9.06 -5.44 2.91
CA PHE A 216 -7.93 -4.52 3.10
C PHE A 216 -7.34 -4.03 1.77
N THR A 217 -6.88 -2.78 1.75
CA THR A 217 -6.15 -2.21 0.61
C THR A 217 -4.79 -1.62 1.02
N ASP A 218 -4.67 -0.82 2.07
CA ASP A 218 -3.38 -0.27 2.50
C ASP A 218 -3.36 0.02 4.00
N ALA A 219 -2.17 0.36 4.56
CA ALA A 219 -2.01 0.79 5.94
C ALA A 219 -0.89 1.81 6.14
N THR A 220 -1.04 2.64 7.17
CA THR A 220 -0.06 3.64 7.59
C THR A 220 0.08 3.69 9.10
N ALA A 221 1.33 3.84 9.59
CA ALA A 221 1.62 3.90 11.01
C ALA A 221 1.14 5.21 11.65
N LEU A 222 0.79 5.13 12.92
CA LEU A 222 0.48 6.28 13.76
C LEU A 222 1.47 6.38 14.93
N PRO A 223 1.66 7.58 15.50
CA PRO A 223 2.39 7.73 16.75
C PRO A 223 1.81 6.84 17.85
N GLY A 224 2.68 6.29 18.72
CA GLY A 224 2.25 5.44 19.83
C GLY A 224 2.04 3.97 19.49
N GLY A 225 2.38 3.53 18.26
CA GLY A 225 2.37 2.12 17.85
C GLY A 225 1.05 1.61 17.27
N GLY A 226 0.00 2.44 17.26
CA GLY A 226 -1.22 2.15 16.49
C GLY A 226 -1.00 2.43 14.99
N TRP A 227 -1.99 2.06 14.17
CA TRP A 227 -1.95 2.28 12.74
C TRP A 227 -3.35 2.43 12.14
N MET A 228 -3.43 3.00 10.96
CA MET A 228 -4.65 3.11 10.16
C MET A 228 -4.60 2.17 8.98
N PHE A 229 -5.77 1.80 8.47
CA PHE A 229 -5.93 1.05 7.23
C PHE A 229 -7.06 1.60 6.40
N SER A 230 -6.99 1.34 5.10
CA SER A 230 -8.12 1.42 4.19
C SER A 230 -8.65 0.02 3.86
N ALA A 231 -9.94 -0.07 3.59
CA ALA A 231 -10.56 -1.27 3.07
C ALA A 231 -11.69 -0.89 2.11
N VAL A 232 -11.87 -1.68 1.07
CA VAL A 232 -12.82 -1.46 -0.02
C VAL A 232 -13.85 -2.58 -0.06
N ALA A 233 -15.11 -2.25 -0.28
CA ALA A 233 -16.17 -3.18 -0.62
C ALA A 233 -16.25 -3.31 -2.13
N GLU A 234 -15.61 -4.31 -2.70
CA GLU A 234 -15.54 -4.59 -4.14
C GLU A 234 -16.25 -5.90 -4.45
N ALA A 235 -17.25 -5.86 -5.33
CA ALA A 235 -18.02 -7.02 -5.73
C ALA A 235 -17.24 -7.83 -6.78
N SER A 236 -16.31 -8.65 -6.33
CA SER A 236 -15.53 -9.56 -7.19
C SER A 236 -15.71 -11.01 -6.73
N ASP A 237 -16.01 -11.90 -7.68
CA ASP A 237 -16.14 -13.35 -7.41
C ASP A 237 -14.78 -14.06 -7.44
N ASP A 238 -13.73 -13.40 -7.90
CA ASP A 238 -12.37 -13.94 -7.92
C ASP A 238 -11.32 -12.86 -7.60
N THR A 239 -10.10 -13.29 -7.26
CA THR A 239 -8.95 -12.43 -6.94
C THR A 239 -8.28 -11.80 -8.17
N TYR A 240 -8.81 -12.05 -9.37
CA TYR A 240 -8.20 -11.64 -10.63
C TYR A 240 -9.06 -10.65 -11.43
N ALA A 241 -10.38 -10.64 -11.21
CA ALA A 241 -11.31 -9.73 -11.89
C ALA A 241 -11.67 -8.57 -10.95
N ASP A 242 -11.46 -7.35 -11.43
CA ASP A 242 -11.88 -6.14 -10.74
C ASP A 242 -13.41 -6.04 -10.80
N GLY A 243 -14.05 -5.75 -9.68
CA GLY A 243 -15.50 -5.63 -9.55
C GLY A 243 -15.94 -4.19 -9.29
N ALA A 244 -17.26 -3.95 -9.31
CA ALA A 244 -17.78 -2.63 -8.96
C ALA A 244 -17.55 -2.33 -7.48
N SER A 245 -16.91 -1.21 -7.16
CA SER A 245 -16.73 -0.73 -5.80
C SER A 245 -18.04 -0.17 -5.23
N SER A 246 -18.39 -0.59 -4.02
CA SER A 246 -19.51 -0.04 -3.23
C SER A 246 -19.05 1.04 -2.24
N GLY A 247 -17.75 1.32 -2.17
CA GLY A 247 -17.14 2.33 -1.33
C GLY A 247 -16.05 1.79 -0.41
N SER A 248 -15.43 2.70 0.32
CA SER A 248 -14.31 2.42 1.20
C SER A 248 -14.58 2.81 2.65
N VAL A 249 -13.81 2.21 3.55
CA VAL A 249 -13.68 2.64 4.94
C VAL A 249 -12.22 2.98 5.24
N ILE A 250 -12.04 3.88 6.21
CA ILE A 250 -10.76 4.08 6.89
C ILE A 250 -10.96 3.64 8.34
N GLY A 251 -10.13 2.70 8.79
CA GLY A 251 -10.19 2.11 10.12
C GLY A 251 -8.89 2.32 10.89
N PHE A 252 -8.96 2.03 12.18
CA PHE A 252 -7.85 2.16 13.11
C PHE A 252 -7.59 0.84 13.82
N VAL A 253 -6.31 0.55 14.06
CA VAL A 253 -5.87 -0.55 14.90
C VAL A 253 -5.01 0.02 16.02
N ARG A 254 -5.30 -0.37 17.24
CA ARG A 254 -4.57 0.05 18.43
C ARG A 254 -3.20 -0.62 18.49
N ALA A 255 -2.31 -0.06 19.33
CA ALA A 255 -1.00 -0.63 19.57
C ALA A 255 -1.03 -2.08 20.13
N ASP A 256 -2.14 -2.48 20.76
CA ASP A 256 -2.36 -3.85 21.23
C ASP A 256 -2.94 -4.79 20.15
N GLY A 257 -3.06 -4.32 18.90
CA GLY A 257 -3.60 -5.08 17.77
C GLY A 257 -5.13 -5.14 17.68
N VAL A 258 -5.83 -4.48 18.61
CA VAL A 258 -7.30 -4.48 18.63
C VAL A 258 -7.83 -3.53 17.56
N LEU A 259 -8.77 -4.04 16.74
CA LEU A 259 -9.49 -3.25 15.75
C LEU A 259 -10.34 -2.18 16.44
N GLY A 260 -10.08 -0.92 16.12
CA GLY A 260 -10.83 0.23 16.62
C GLY A 260 -12.00 0.60 15.71
N ARG A 261 -12.32 1.89 15.69
CA ARG A 261 -13.43 2.42 14.89
C ARG A 261 -13.09 2.41 13.39
N MET A 262 -14.09 2.15 12.55
CA MET A 262 -14.04 2.34 11.10
C MET A 262 -15.02 3.43 10.67
N HIS A 263 -14.60 4.26 9.73
CA HIS A 263 -15.36 5.38 9.17
C HIS A 263 -15.58 5.14 7.68
N VAL A 264 -16.84 5.07 7.26
CA VAL A 264 -17.19 5.02 5.83
C VAL A 264 -16.77 6.34 5.18
N VAL A 265 -16.09 6.26 4.05
CA VAL A 265 -15.70 7.42 3.25
C VAL A 265 -16.90 7.90 2.43
N ALA A 266 -17.13 9.21 2.43
CA ALA A 266 -18.19 9.82 1.64
C ALA A 266 -17.88 9.75 0.14
N ASP A 267 -18.92 9.80 -0.69
CA ASP A 267 -18.84 9.79 -2.16
C ASP A 267 -18.24 8.52 -2.77
N ALA A 268 -18.08 7.47 -1.94
CA ALA A 268 -17.69 6.10 -2.32
C ALA A 268 -16.44 5.95 -3.21
N PRO A 269 -15.33 6.73 -3.03
CA PRO A 269 -14.12 6.51 -3.80
C PRO A 269 -13.51 5.13 -3.45
N LYS A 270 -12.88 4.48 -4.42
CA LYS A 270 -12.06 3.29 -4.18
C LYS A 270 -10.69 3.74 -3.66
N ILE A 271 -10.46 3.67 -2.35
CA ILE A 271 -9.21 4.04 -1.69
C ILE A 271 -8.29 2.83 -1.68
N GLU A 272 -7.16 2.93 -2.38
CA GLU A 272 -6.18 1.85 -2.50
C GLU A 272 -4.84 2.18 -1.81
N GLY A 273 -4.52 3.46 -1.57
CA GLY A 273 -3.32 3.87 -0.86
C GLY A 273 -3.61 4.90 0.22
N LEU A 274 -2.85 4.84 1.34
CA LEU A 274 -3.10 5.64 2.54
C LEU A 274 -1.80 6.10 3.19
N SER A 275 -1.69 7.39 3.51
CA SER A 275 -0.61 7.94 4.32
C SER A 275 -1.15 8.91 5.35
N ALA A 276 -0.65 8.86 6.59
CA ALA A 276 -1.05 9.74 7.66
C ALA A 276 0.15 10.32 8.39
N THR A 277 0.06 11.60 8.73
CA THR A 277 1.00 12.27 9.62
C THR A 277 0.24 12.92 10.76
N VAL A 278 0.83 12.98 11.93
CA VAL A 278 0.24 13.63 13.10
C VAL A 278 1.18 14.73 13.57
N ALA A 279 0.68 15.97 13.62
CA ALA A 279 1.38 17.12 14.13
C ALA A 279 0.41 17.99 14.95
N ASP A 280 0.84 18.45 16.12
CA ASP A 280 0.09 19.37 17.00
C ASP A 280 -1.36 18.90 17.30
N GLY A 281 -1.56 17.58 17.43
CA GLY A 281 -2.87 16.98 17.66
C GLY A 281 -3.78 16.94 16.43
N CYS A 282 -3.27 17.32 15.25
CA CYS A 282 -3.95 17.20 13.97
C CYS A 282 -3.44 15.99 13.20
N LEU A 283 -4.35 15.17 12.70
CA LEU A 283 -4.08 14.08 11.76
C LEU A 283 -4.27 14.61 10.34
N CYS A 284 -3.18 14.70 9.59
CA CYS A 284 -3.21 14.99 8.16
C CYS A 284 -3.21 13.67 7.40
N LEU A 285 -4.31 13.35 6.72
CA LEU A 285 -4.53 12.15 5.95
C LEU A 285 -4.41 12.45 4.47
N LEU A 286 -3.64 11.63 3.77
CA LEU A 286 -3.60 11.56 2.31
C LEU A 286 -4.07 10.18 1.87
N ALA A 287 -4.79 10.11 0.76
CA ALA A 287 -5.26 8.87 0.16
C ALA A 287 -5.15 8.93 -1.36
N VAL A 288 -4.88 7.81 -2.00
CA VAL A 288 -4.95 7.68 -3.46
C VAL A 288 -6.03 6.70 -3.87
N THR A 289 -6.59 6.92 -5.06
CA THR A 289 -7.69 6.12 -5.59
C THR A 289 -7.25 5.31 -6.80
N ASP A 290 -7.91 4.17 -7.02
CA ASP A 290 -7.96 3.45 -8.29
C ASP A 290 -9.40 3.42 -8.80
N ALA A 291 -9.64 3.89 -10.01
CA ALA A 291 -10.95 3.86 -10.65
C ALA A 291 -11.22 2.55 -11.43
N ASP A 292 -10.27 1.62 -11.47
CA ASP A 292 -10.26 0.39 -12.30
C ASP A 292 -10.40 0.67 -13.81
N ASP A 293 -10.23 1.94 -14.19
CA ASP A 293 -10.34 2.42 -15.57
C ASP A 293 -9.00 3.04 -16.00
N PRO A 294 -8.28 2.44 -16.97
CA PRO A 294 -6.99 2.94 -17.41
C PRO A 294 -7.04 4.33 -18.10
N ASP A 295 -8.22 4.79 -18.47
CA ASP A 295 -8.44 6.10 -19.09
C ASP A 295 -8.71 7.21 -18.07
N LEU A 296 -8.87 6.85 -16.79
CA LEU A 296 -9.06 7.79 -15.69
C LEU A 296 -7.81 7.93 -14.81
N PRO A 297 -7.42 9.16 -14.45
CA PRO A 297 -6.32 9.37 -13.53
C PRO A 297 -6.68 8.91 -12.11
N SER A 298 -5.73 8.29 -11.43
CA SER A 298 -5.78 8.18 -9.97
C SER A 298 -5.78 9.56 -9.34
N GLN A 299 -6.45 9.72 -8.22
CA GLN A 299 -6.60 10.99 -7.52
C GLN A 299 -5.87 10.97 -6.19
N LEU A 300 -5.26 12.10 -5.82
CA LEU A 300 -4.81 12.37 -4.46
C LEU A 300 -5.92 13.11 -3.72
N LEU A 301 -6.37 12.52 -2.63
CA LEU A 301 -7.38 13.07 -1.72
C LEU A 301 -6.75 13.39 -0.37
N SER A 302 -7.35 14.28 0.41
CA SER A 302 -6.88 14.63 1.76
C SER A 302 -8.01 14.88 2.75
N ALA A 303 -7.69 14.71 4.04
CA ALA A 303 -8.49 15.23 5.15
C ALA A 303 -7.58 15.70 6.29
N GLU A 304 -8.04 16.71 7.02
CA GLU A 304 -7.46 17.12 8.31
C GLU A 304 -8.46 16.83 9.41
N LEU A 305 -8.03 16.10 10.43
CA LEU A 305 -8.88 15.60 11.50
C LEU A 305 -8.20 15.85 12.84
N GLN A 306 -8.99 16.12 13.90
CA GLN A 306 -8.44 16.13 15.25
C GLN A 306 -8.04 14.70 15.64
N PHE A 307 -6.76 14.51 15.99
CA PHE A 307 -6.25 13.21 16.41
C PHE A 307 -6.58 12.98 17.88
N GLY A 308 -7.50 12.09 18.16
CA GLY A 308 -7.94 11.80 19.52
C GLY A 308 -8.90 10.61 19.60
N ALA A 309 -9.37 10.31 20.81
CA ALA A 309 -10.20 9.15 21.11
C ALA A 309 -11.49 9.08 20.29
N GLU A 310 -12.09 10.22 19.94
CA GLU A 310 -13.32 10.27 19.14
C GLU A 310 -13.12 9.72 17.72
N LEU A 311 -11.93 9.93 17.14
CA LEU A 311 -11.60 9.45 15.79
C LEU A 311 -11.10 8.00 15.84
N THR A 312 -10.16 7.73 16.75
CA THR A 312 -9.45 6.44 16.80
C THR A 312 -10.21 5.35 17.59
N GLY A 313 -11.14 5.75 18.46
CA GLY A 313 -11.78 4.85 19.42
C GLY A 313 -10.84 4.40 20.55
N PHE A 314 -9.72 5.12 20.76
CA PHE A 314 -8.78 4.90 21.85
C PHE A 314 -9.24 5.75 23.04
N GLY A 315 -9.89 5.14 24.00
CA GLY A 315 -10.37 5.76 25.23
C GLY A 315 -9.94 4.98 26.45
#